data_f34095de7d8b259c9798481f427dce69
#
_entry.id   f34095de7d8b259c9798481f427dce69
#
_cell.length_a   1.000
_cell.length_b   1.000
_cell.length_c   1.000
_cell.angle_alpha   90.00
_cell.angle_beta   90.00
_cell.angle_gamma   90.00
#
_symmetry.space_group_name_H-M   'P 1'
#
loop_
_entity.id
_entity.type
_entity.pdbx_description
1 polymer ?
#
loop_
_entity_poly.entity_id
_entity_poly.type
_entity_poly.pdbx_seq_one_letter_code
_entity_poly.pdbx_strand_id
1 'polypeptide(L)'
;MRKMYGLDYSASFISSVTDQVLEEITAWKARPLDEVYAVIYLDAIHFKVRENRQVVTKAVYTVFAVNLEGERDVLGLFIGQSEGARYWARVLENIRDRGVKDVFFFCVDGLNGFSEAIESIFPQSIVQRCIVHMVRTSLKYVSWKDYRAVCKDLRQVYTQDSLESAAEQLERFTGKWKDKYPEIAEKWKKNWTELTPFFG
;
A
#
# COMPACT_ATOMS: atom_id res chain seq x y z
N MET A 1 -18.18 27.75 -1.60
CA MET A 1 -17.98 27.80 -0.14
C MET A 1 -19.11 28.47 0.64
N ARG A 2 -19.83 29.42 0.05
CA ARG A 2 -20.98 30.09 0.71
C ARG A 2 -22.03 29.14 1.31
N LYS A 3 -22.28 28.01 0.67
CA LYS A 3 -23.27 27.01 1.14
C LYS A 3 -22.85 26.18 2.37
N MET A 4 -21.58 26.17 2.72
CA MET A 4 -21.08 25.32 3.81
C MET A 4 -20.75 26.12 5.10
N TYR A 5 -20.32 27.39 4.97
CA TYR A 5 -19.87 28.19 6.12
C TYR A 5 -20.45 29.61 6.18
N GLY A 6 -21.33 29.99 5.22
CA GLY A 6 -21.98 31.31 5.23
C GLY A 6 -21.07 32.53 4.98
N LEU A 7 -19.78 32.30 4.65
CA LEU A 7 -18.77 33.34 4.49
C LEU A 7 -18.25 33.42 3.06
N ASP A 8 -18.08 34.66 2.56
CA ASP A 8 -17.44 34.93 1.27
C ASP A 8 -15.98 35.30 1.51
N TYR A 9 -15.08 34.49 1.01
CA TYR A 9 -13.63 34.75 1.03
C TYR A 9 -13.18 35.25 -0.34
N SER A 10 -12.30 36.25 -0.36
CA SER A 10 -11.64 36.70 -1.59
C SER A 10 -10.70 35.63 -2.16
N ALA A 11 -10.47 35.66 -3.46
CA ALA A 11 -9.48 34.76 -4.09
C ALA A 11 -8.07 34.95 -3.51
N SER A 12 -7.70 36.21 -3.18
CA SER A 12 -6.41 36.52 -2.54
C SER A 12 -6.30 35.93 -1.12
N PHE A 13 -7.36 35.95 -0.33
CA PHE A 13 -7.36 35.32 0.98
C PHE A 13 -7.18 33.81 0.88
N ILE A 14 -7.88 33.14 -0.06
CA ILE A 14 -7.72 31.71 -0.30
C ILE A 14 -6.28 31.40 -0.72
N SER A 15 -5.69 32.21 -1.63
CA SER A 15 -4.30 32.04 -2.04
C SER A 15 -3.35 32.17 -0.86
N SER A 16 -3.47 33.20 -0.02
CA SER A 16 -2.55 33.40 1.11
C SER A 16 -2.63 32.26 2.14
N VAL A 17 -3.83 31.74 2.42
CA VAL A 17 -3.98 30.56 3.29
C VAL A 17 -3.35 29.32 2.64
N THR A 18 -3.52 29.15 1.32
CA THR A 18 -2.92 28.02 0.60
C THR A 18 -1.38 28.11 0.63
N ASP A 19 -0.82 29.31 0.47
CA ASP A 19 0.62 29.50 0.50
C ASP A 19 1.22 29.17 1.87
N GLN A 20 0.56 29.57 2.96
CA GLN A 20 0.98 29.19 4.33
C GLN A 20 0.94 27.67 4.53
N VAL A 21 -0.14 27.01 4.10
CA VAL A 21 -0.26 25.54 4.17
C VAL A 21 0.83 24.85 3.34
N LEU A 22 1.23 25.42 2.20
CA LEU A 22 2.30 24.86 1.37
C LEU A 22 3.67 24.90 2.06
N GLU A 23 3.96 25.96 2.81
CA GLU A 23 5.19 26.04 3.61
C GLU A 23 5.23 24.95 4.70
N GLU A 24 4.13 24.78 5.44
CA GLU A 24 4.00 23.74 6.46
C GLU A 24 4.14 22.33 5.85
N ILE A 25 3.48 22.08 4.71
CA ILE A 25 3.60 20.80 3.98
C ILE A 25 5.04 20.57 3.54
N THR A 26 5.73 21.60 3.07
CA THR A 26 7.12 21.48 2.63
C THR A 26 8.04 21.14 3.80
N ALA A 27 7.90 21.83 4.92
CA ALA A 27 8.63 21.54 6.15
C ALA A 27 8.33 20.10 6.66
N TRP A 28 7.05 19.71 6.66
CA TRP A 28 6.65 18.35 7.04
C TRP A 28 7.27 17.28 6.13
N LYS A 29 7.31 17.49 4.82
CA LYS A 29 7.92 16.56 3.86
C LYS A 29 9.42 16.43 4.03
N ALA A 30 10.09 17.48 4.51
CA ALA A 30 11.54 17.51 4.69
C ALA A 30 11.98 17.11 6.12
N ARG A 31 11.04 16.85 7.02
CA ARG A 31 11.37 16.55 8.42
C ARG A 31 12.23 15.28 8.54
N PRO A 32 13.14 15.22 9.52
CA PRO A 32 13.85 13.98 9.86
C PRO A 32 12.86 12.86 10.22
N LEU A 33 13.24 11.63 9.96
CA LEU A 33 12.50 10.42 10.28
C LEU A 33 13.27 9.59 11.30
N ASP A 34 12.59 8.65 11.95
CA ASP A 34 13.25 7.69 12.84
C ASP A 34 14.23 6.81 12.06
N GLU A 35 15.29 6.37 12.72
CA GLU A 35 16.33 5.57 12.08
C GLU A 35 15.84 4.17 11.71
N VAL A 36 14.88 3.62 12.45
CA VAL A 36 14.37 2.24 12.28
C VAL A 36 12.86 2.21 12.34
N TYR A 37 12.25 1.49 11.42
CA TYR A 37 10.82 1.20 11.41
C TYR A 37 10.55 -0.30 11.42
N ALA A 38 9.57 -0.72 12.23
CA ALA A 38 9.13 -2.11 12.26
C ALA A 38 8.44 -2.49 10.93
N VAL A 39 7.54 -1.63 10.44
CA VAL A 39 6.82 -1.88 9.18
C VAL A 39 6.62 -0.58 8.41
N ILE A 40 6.88 -0.61 7.11
CA ILE A 40 6.46 0.44 6.18
C ILE A 40 5.42 -0.13 5.22
N TYR A 41 4.29 0.55 5.11
CA TYR A 41 3.22 0.26 4.17
C TYR A 41 3.27 1.25 3.01
N LEU A 42 3.11 0.73 1.81
CA LEU A 42 3.00 1.55 0.61
C LEU A 42 1.67 1.22 -0.09
N ASP A 43 0.85 2.24 -0.21
CA ASP A 43 -0.50 2.15 -0.79
C ASP A 43 -0.69 3.25 -1.83
N ALA A 44 -1.45 2.97 -2.88
CA ALA A 44 -1.75 3.89 -3.95
C ALA A 44 -3.24 4.23 -4.00
N ILE A 45 -3.55 5.52 -4.02
CA ILE A 45 -4.89 6.03 -4.26
C ILE A 45 -4.94 6.65 -5.65
N HIS A 46 -5.75 6.09 -6.53
CA HIS A 46 -5.94 6.58 -7.89
C HIS A 46 -7.11 7.56 -7.95
N PHE A 47 -6.89 8.71 -8.59
CA PHE A 47 -7.91 9.73 -8.77
C PHE A 47 -7.86 10.35 -10.16
N LYS A 48 -9.00 10.86 -10.63
CA LYS A 48 -9.11 11.51 -11.93
C LYS A 48 -8.99 13.01 -11.76
N VAL A 49 -8.06 13.62 -12.51
CA VAL A 49 -7.91 15.08 -12.60
C VAL A 49 -8.14 15.54 -14.02
N ARG A 50 -8.66 16.75 -14.18
CA ARG A 50 -8.74 17.41 -15.49
C ARG A 50 -7.50 18.25 -15.70
N GLU A 51 -6.69 17.87 -16.67
CA GLU A 51 -5.46 18.56 -17.07
C GLU A 51 -5.47 18.76 -18.58
N ASN A 52 -5.17 19.97 -19.04
CA ASN A 52 -5.19 20.32 -20.47
C ASN A 52 -6.48 19.87 -21.21
N ARG A 53 -7.65 20.06 -20.58
CA ARG A 53 -8.98 19.67 -21.07
C ARG A 53 -9.20 18.14 -21.22
N GLN A 54 -8.25 17.32 -20.78
CA GLN A 54 -8.36 15.86 -20.76
C GLN A 54 -8.50 15.36 -19.32
N VAL A 55 -9.18 14.23 -19.15
CA VAL A 55 -9.25 13.54 -17.85
C VAL A 55 -8.11 12.54 -17.79
N VAL A 56 -7.14 12.80 -16.91
CA VAL A 56 -6.02 11.91 -16.65
C VAL A 56 -6.16 11.27 -15.28
N THR A 57 -5.73 10.01 -15.16
CA THR A 57 -5.64 9.32 -13.86
C THR A 57 -4.26 9.59 -13.28
N LYS A 58 -4.23 10.11 -12.05
CA LYS A 58 -3.00 10.24 -11.25
C LYS A 58 -3.08 9.35 -10.03
N ALA A 59 -1.95 8.89 -9.53
CA ALA A 59 -1.84 8.16 -8.29
C ALA A 59 -1.17 9.04 -7.21
N VAL A 60 -1.70 9.00 -6.00
CA VAL A 60 -1.01 9.44 -4.79
C VAL A 60 -0.58 8.20 -4.05
N TYR A 61 0.71 8.08 -3.85
CA TYR A 61 1.33 7.03 -3.06
C TYR A 61 1.53 7.54 -1.64
N THR A 62 0.92 6.85 -0.70
CA THR A 62 1.08 7.13 0.72
C THR A 62 2.09 6.16 1.29
N VAL A 63 3.13 6.69 1.93
CA VAL A 63 4.08 5.91 2.72
C VAL A 63 3.69 6.05 4.18
N PHE A 64 3.20 4.97 4.74
CA PHE A 64 2.75 4.87 6.11
C PHE A 64 3.65 3.92 6.89
N ALA A 65 4.04 4.27 8.10
CA ALA A 65 4.96 3.47 8.90
C ALA A 65 4.46 3.21 10.32
N VAL A 66 5.04 2.18 10.93
CA VAL A 66 4.94 1.89 12.36
C VAL A 66 6.36 1.80 12.88
N ASN A 67 6.71 2.63 13.89
CA ASN A 67 8.01 2.61 14.52
C ASN A 67 8.14 1.46 15.54
N LEU A 68 9.27 1.37 16.24
CA LEU A 68 9.54 0.30 17.21
C LEU A 68 8.66 0.41 18.47
N GLU A 69 8.15 1.59 18.77
CA GLU A 69 7.25 1.87 19.89
C GLU A 69 5.77 1.54 19.54
N GLY A 70 5.50 1.16 18.27
CA GLY A 70 4.16 0.88 17.77
C GLY A 70 3.37 2.13 17.37
N GLU A 71 4.01 3.29 17.33
CA GLU A 71 3.41 4.54 16.89
C GLU A 71 3.30 4.58 15.36
N ARG A 72 2.26 5.23 14.89
CA ARG A 72 1.91 5.30 13.46
C ARG A 72 2.22 6.68 12.91
N ASP A 73 2.90 6.72 11.79
CA ASP A 73 3.25 7.96 11.10
C ASP A 73 3.07 7.86 9.58
N VAL A 74 2.77 8.99 8.94
CA VAL A 74 2.78 9.14 7.49
C VAL A 74 4.10 9.74 7.09
N LEU A 75 4.99 8.95 6.51
CA LEU A 75 6.33 9.40 6.14
C LEU A 75 6.35 10.30 4.91
N GLY A 76 5.38 10.15 4.02
CA GLY A 76 5.29 10.99 2.83
C GLY A 76 4.10 10.68 1.95
N LEU A 77 3.79 11.68 1.09
CA LEU A 77 2.81 11.60 0.01
C LEU A 77 3.54 11.92 -1.31
N PHE A 78 3.51 10.98 -2.23
CA PHE A 78 4.21 11.10 -3.51
C PHE A 78 3.20 11.01 -4.66
N ILE A 79 3.28 11.96 -5.60
CA ILE A 79 2.40 11.99 -6.77
C ILE A 79 3.17 11.44 -7.96
N GLY A 80 2.64 10.43 -8.63
CA GLY A 80 3.27 9.83 -9.81
C GLY A 80 2.28 9.62 -10.96
N GLN A 81 2.81 9.62 -12.18
CA GLN A 81 2.07 9.27 -13.39
C GLN A 81 2.45 7.87 -13.90
N SER A 82 3.57 7.32 -13.44
CA SER A 82 4.06 6.01 -13.85
C SER A 82 4.57 5.23 -12.67
N GLU A 83 4.23 3.96 -12.62
CA GLU A 83 4.71 2.98 -11.65
C GLU A 83 5.89 2.22 -12.27
N GLY A 84 6.93 1.98 -11.48
CA GLY A 84 8.09 1.20 -11.89
C GLY A 84 9.24 1.29 -10.91
N ALA A 85 10.19 0.37 -10.99
CA ALA A 85 11.31 0.25 -10.05
C ALA A 85 12.07 1.57 -9.82
N ARG A 86 12.30 2.35 -10.88
CA ARG A 86 12.99 3.64 -10.81
C ARG A 86 12.21 4.70 -10.01
N TYR A 87 10.87 4.70 -10.13
CA TYR A 87 10.03 5.62 -9.34
C TYR A 87 10.08 5.25 -7.86
N TRP A 88 9.93 3.96 -7.57
CA TRP A 88 9.96 3.45 -6.21
C TRP A 88 11.32 3.64 -5.54
N ALA A 89 12.41 3.45 -6.29
CA ALA A 89 13.75 3.75 -5.80
C ALA A 89 13.86 5.20 -5.29
N ARG A 90 13.36 6.19 -6.06
CA ARG A 90 13.36 7.60 -5.63
C ARG A 90 12.54 7.84 -4.36
N VAL A 91 11.40 7.16 -4.21
CA VAL A 91 10.58 7.26 -2.98
C VAL A 91 11.34 6.72 -1.79
N LEU A 92 11.98 5.55 -1.93
CA LEU A 92 12.76 4.92 -0.87
C LEU A 92 14.05 5.69 -0.55
N GLU A 93 14.74 6.24 -1.57
CA GLU A 93 15.88 7.14 -1.39
C GLU A 93 15.48 8.38 -0.57
N ASN A 94 14.35 9.01 -0.87
CA ASN A 94 13.87 10.15 -0.10
C ASN A 94 13.68 9.79 1.39
N ILE A 95 13.16 8.62 1.68
CA ILE A 95 12.96 8.15 3.06
C ILE A 95 14.32 7.91 3.74
N ARG A 96 15.25 7.26 3.05
CA ARG A 96 16.62 7.03 3.53
C ARG A 96 17.36 8.34 3.79
N ASP A 97 17.30 9.28 2.86
CA ASP A 97 17.98 10.59 2.96
C ASP A 97 17.43 11.43 4.12
N ARG A 98 16.20 11.17 4.58
CA ARG A 98 15.60 11.79 5.75
C ARG A 98 15.92 11.07 7.07
N GLY A 99 16.77 10.05 7.06
CA GLY A 99 17.35 9.43 8.25
C GLY A 99 17.05 7.96 8.46
N VAL A 100 16.14 7.34 7.68
CA VAL A 100 15.82 5.92 7.85
C VAL A 100 17.01 5.05 7.43
N LYS A 101 17.50 4.25 8.36
CA LYS A 101 18.65 3.35 8.17
C LYS A 101 18.20 1.90 7.95
N ASP A 102 17.11 1.48 8.60
CA ASP A 102 16.63 0.11 8.53
C ASP A 102 15.11 0.02 8.61
N VAL A 103 14.54 -1.00 7.97
CA VAL A 103 13.10 -1.32 7.97
C VAL A 103 12.97 -2.83 8.02
N PHE A 104 12.27 -3.38 9.01
CA PHE A 104 12.14 -4.83 9.10
C PHE A 104 11.20 -5.39 8.01
N PHE A 105 10.05 -4.77 7.81
CA PHE A 105 9.06 -5.23 6.82
C PHE A 105 8.58 -4.10 5.92
N PHE A 106 8.57 -4.35 4.62
CA PHE A 106 7.80 -3.55 3.66
C PHE A 106 6.53 -4.30 3.27
N CYS A 107 5.37 -3.75 3.62
CA CYS A 107 4.08 -4.29 3.22
C CYS A 107 3.58 -3.57 1.96
N VAL A 108 3.54 -4.29 0.83
CA VAL A 108 3.27 -3.73 -0.51
C VAL A 108 2.06 -4.40 -1.17
N ASP A 109 1.35 -3.67 -2.02
CA ASP A 109 0.16 -4.19 -2.74
C ASP A 109 0.50 -5.05 -3.96
N GLY A 110 1.78 -5.22 -4.26
CA GLY A 110 2.30 -6.02 -5.38
C GLY A 110 2.39 -5.23 -6.68
N LEU A 111 2.63 -3.93 -6.59
CA LEU A 111 2.96 -3.10 -7.74
C LEU A 111 4.31 -3.52 -8.36
N ASN A 112 4.38 -3.45 -9.69
CA ASN A 112 5.58 -3.85 -10.42
C ASN A 112 6.79 -2.97 -10.04
N GLY A 113 7.96 -3.62 -9.88
CA GLY A 113 9.22 -2.94 -9.60
C GLY A 113 9.42 -2.50 -8.16
N PHE A 114 8.50 -2.88 -7.27
CA PHE A 114 8.59 -2.51 -5.86
C PHE A 114 9.65 -3.34 -5.15
N SER A 115 9.59 -4.67 -5.29
CA SER A 115 10.52 -5.59 -4.64
C SER A 115 11.96 -5.29 -5.05
N GLU A 116 12.20 -5.05 -6.35
CA GLU A 116 13.54 -4.70 -6.85
C GLU A 116 14.06 -3.37 -6.27
N ALA A 117 13.17 -2.38 -6.08
CA ALA A 117 13.56 -1.11 -5.47
C ALA A 117 13.90 -1.27 -3.98
N ILE A 118 13.11 -2.07 -3.24
CA ILE A 118 13.37 -2.35 -1.83
C ILE A 118 14.70 -3.10 -1.67
N GLU A 119 14.92 -4.17 -2.43
CA GLU A 119 16.16 -4.95 -2.40
C GLU A 119 17.40 -4.10 -2.70
N SER A 120 17.27 -3.11 -3.58
CA SER A 120 18.37 -2.19 -3.92
C SER A 120 18.70 -1.19 -2.82
N ILE A 121 17.71 -0.72 -2.04
CA ILE A 121 17.89 0.39 -1.08
C ILE A 121 17.92 -0.11 0.36
N PHE A 122 17.11 -1.12 0.68
CA PHE A 122 17.00 -1.76 1.98
C PHE A 122 17.14 -3.29 1.84
N PRO A 123 18.34 -3.80 1.52
CA PRO A 123 18.55 -5.21 1.15
C PRO A 123 18.28 -6.21 2.28
N GLN A 124 18.19 -5.76 3.52
CA GLN A 124 17.92 -6.62 4.68
C GLN A 124 16.44 -6.67 5.04
N SER A 125 15.63 -5.84 4.42
CA SER A 125 14.20 -5.78 4.69
C SER A 125 13.46 -6.96 4.08
N ILE A 126 12.44 -7.41 4.78
CA ILE A 126 11.53 -8.45 4.30
C ILE A 126 10.39 -7.79 3.53
N VAL A 127 10.17 -8.24 2.30
CA VAL A 127 9.02 -7.79 1.49
C VAL A 127 7.82 -8.69 1.76
N GLN A 128 6.77 -8.10 2.32
CA GLN A 128 5.50 -8.76 2.60
C GLN A 128 4.44 -8.25 1.65
N ARG A 129 3.83 -9.13 0.88
CA ARG A 129 2.68 -8.77 0.07
C ARG A 129 1.45 -8.54 0.93
N CYS A 130 0.76 -7.42 0.72
CA CYS A 130 -0.40 -7.04 1.52
C CYS A 130 -1.55 -8.05 1.36
N ILE A 131 -1.85 -8.78 2.43
CA ILE A 131 -2.92 -9.78 2.47
C ILE A 131 -4.28 -9.12 2.23
N VAL A 132 -4.52 -7.92 2.78
CA VAL A 132 -5.78 -7.20 2.60
C VAL A 132 -6.03 -6.91 1.12
N HIS A 133 -5.01 -6.44 0.39
CA HIS A 133 -5.09 -6.22 -1.06
C HIS A 133 -5.28 -7.53 -1.82
N MET A 134 -4.58 -8.59 -1.44
CA MET A 134 -4.73 -9.91 -2.05
C MET A 134 -6.16 -10.43 -1.89
N VAL A 135 -6.75 -10.34 -0.70
CA VAL A 135 -8.15 -10.73 -0.43
C VAL A 135 -9.10 -9.87 -1.27
N ARG A 136 -8.99 -8.53 -1.22
CA ARG A 136 -9.85 -7.62 -1.99
C ARG A 136 -9.82 -7.92 -3.50
N THR A 137 -8.64 -8.14 -4.05
CA THR A 137 -8.50 -8.45 -5.48
C THR A 137 -9.00 -9.84 -5.84
N SER A 138 -8.90 -10.81 -4.93
CA SER A 138 -9.48 -12.15 -5.08
C SER A 138 -11.01 -12.10 -5.11
N LEU A 139 -11.61 -11.27 -4.28
CA LEU A 139 -13.07 -11.16 -4.16
C LEU A 139 -13.72 -10.33 -5.25
N LYS A 140 -12.95 -9.60 -6.06
CA LYS A 140 -13.46 -8.68 -7.10
C LYS A 140 -14.38 -9.34 -8.13
N TYR A 141 -14.12 -10.60 -8.45
CA TYR A 141 -14.85 -11.37 -9.46
C TYR A 141 -15.77 -12.45 -8.86
N VAL A 142 -15.86 -12.49 -7.52
CA VAL A 142 -16.72 -13.46 -6.82
C VAL A 142 -18.17 -12.98 -6.84
N SER A 143 -19.10 -13.87 -7.19
CA SER A 143 -20.53 -13.57 -7.17
C SER A 143 -20.99 -13.20 -5.76
N TRP A 144 -21.98 -12.32 -5.66
CA TRP A 144 -22.56 -11.92 -4.37
C TRP A 144 -23.02 -13.11 -3.52
N LYS A 145 -23.54 -14.13 -4.16
CA LYS A 145 -24.01 -15.37 -3.50
C LYS A 145 -22.89 -16.10 -2.74
N ASP A 146 -21.70 -16.12 -3.29
CA ASP A 146 -20.54 -16.85 -2.75
C ASP A 146 -19.60 -15.97 -1.93
N TYR A 147 -19.76 -14.64 -2.01
CA TYR A 147 -18.82 -13.67 -1.45
C TYR A 147 -18.45 -13.97 0.00
N ARG A 148 -19.45 -14.17 0.86
CA ARG A 148 -19.23 -14.45 2.30
C ARG A 148 -18.51 -15.78 2.53
N ALA A 149 -18.85 -16.80 1.75
CA ALA A 149 -18.26 -18.14 1.88
C ALA A 149 -16.79 -18.12 1.42
N VAL A 150 -16.50 -17.53 0.26
CA VAL A 150 -15.13 -17.37 -0.25
C VAL A 150 -14.28 -16.54 0.71
N CYS A 151 -14.81 -15.42 1.24
CA CYS A 151 -14.12 -14.57 2.19
C CYS A 151 -13.78 -15.34 3.49
N LYS A 152 -14.72 -16.12 4.01
CA LYS A 152 -14.52 -16.97 5.20
C LYS A 152 -13.43 -18.02 4.96
N ASP A 153 -13.48 -18.70 3.83
CA ASP A 153 -12.51 -19.75 3.50
C ASP A 153 -11.11 -19.17 3.23
N LEU A 154 -10.99 -18.03 2.54
CA LEU A 154 -9.71 -17.33 2.39
C LEU A 154 -9.12 -16.88 3.73
N ARG A 155 -9.99 -16.43 4.67
CA ARG A 155 -9.52 -16.04 6.01
C ARG A 155 -8.82 -17.19 6.71
N GLN A 156 -9.28 -18.43 6.55
CA GLN A 156 -8.64 -19.58 7.15
C GLN A 156 -7.21 -19.80 6.66
N VAL A 157 -6.85 -19.34 5.46
CA VAL A 157 -5.50 -19.47 4.90
C VAL A 157 -4.48 -18.62 5.66
N TYR A 158 -4.81 -17.34 5.94
CA TYR A 158 -3.85 -16.39 6.51
C TYR A 158 -4.01 -16.18 8.03
N THR A 159 -4.88 -16.91 8.70
CA THR A 159 -5.05 -16.84 10.16
C THR A 159 -4.57 -18.11 10.86
N GLN A 160 -3.72 -18.88 10.20
CA GLN A 160 -3.09 -20.07 10.80
C GLN A 160 -1.86 -19.69 11.61
N ASP A 161 -1.44 -20.59 12.48
CA ASP A 161 -0.28 -20.40 13.37
C ASP A 161 1.03 -20.86 12.72
N SER A 162 0.98 -21.52 11.55
CA SER A 162 2.16 -21.99 10.82
C SER A 162 1.98 -21.96 9.32
N LEU A 163 3.12 -21.91 8.60
CA LEU A 163 3.17 -21.96 7.14
C LEU A 163 2.57 -23.25 6.58
N GLU A 164 2.83 -24.40 7.24
CA GLU A 164 2.31 -25.70 6.84
C GLU A 164 0.79 -25.74 6.93
N SER A 165 0.23 -25.30 8.07
CA SER A 165 -1.22 -25.22 8.26
C SER A 165 -1.87 -24.26 7.26
N ALA A 166 -1.23 -23.13 6.96
CA ALA A 166 -1.70 -22.18 5.96
C ALA A 166 -1.72 -22.81 4.56
N ALA A 167 -0.68 -23.57 4.19
CA ALA A 167 -0.62 -24.28 2.91
C ALA A 167 -1.73 -25.33 2.78
N GLU A 168 -1.99 -26.09 3.85
CA GLU A 168 -3.11 -27.06 3.87
C GLU A 168 -4.47 -26.35 3.67
N GLN A 169 -4.70 -25.20 4.31
CA GLN A 169 -5.92 -24.44 4.12
C GLN A 169 -6.06 -23.88 2.70
N LEU A 170 -4.95 -23.49 2.06
CA LEU A 170 -4.97 -23.08 0.65
C LEU A 170 -5.34 -24.26 -0.27
N GLU A 171 -4.85 -25.47 0.01
CA GLU A 171 -5.25 -26.65 -0.77
C GLU A 171 -6.75 -27.02 -0.53
N ARG A 172 -7.26 -26.89 0.68
CA ARG A 172 -8.70 -27.07 0.97
C ARG A 172 -9.54 -26.03 0.24
N PHE A 173 -9.11 -24.77 0.25
CA PHE A 173 -9.72 -23.68 -0.52
C PHE A 173 -9.74 -24.02 -2.02
N THR A 174 -8.60 -24.45 -2.55
CA THR A 174 -8.45 -24.85 -3.95
C THR A 174 -9.41 -25.99 -4.30
N GLY A 175 -9.45 -27.06 -3.53
CA GLY A 175 -10.34 -28.18 -3.73
C GLY A 175 -11.83 -27.82 -3.79
N LYS A 176 -12.23 -26.84 -2.96
CA LYS A 176 -13.63 -26.38 -2.86
C LYS A 176 -14.04 -25.42 -4.00
N TRP A 177 -13.11 -24.54 -4.45
CA TRP A 177 -13.45 -23.43 -5.30
C TRP A 177 -12.85 -23.49 -6.72
N LYS A 178 -11.98 -24.48 -7.03
CA LYS A 178 -11.26 -24.59 -8.31
C LYS A 178 -12.16 -24.60 -9.55
N ASP A 179 -13.36 -25.19 -9.44
CA ASP A 179 -14.28 -25.29 -10.57
C ASP A 179 -15.06 -24.00 -10.83
N LYS A 180 -15.12 -23.11 -9.83
CA LYS A 180 -15.91 -21.87 -9.90
C LYS A 180 -15.07 -20.62 -9.94
N TYR A 181 -13.95 -20.60 -9.22
CA TYR A 181 -13.02 -19.46 -9.11
C TYR A 181 -11.56 -19.93 -9.13
N PRO A 182 -11.12 -20.63 -10.21
CA PRO A 182 -9.76 -21.21 -10.29
C PRO A 182 -8.66 -20.15 -10.16
N GLU A 183 -8.89 -18.96 -10.73
CA GLU A 183 -7.94 -17.85 -10.75
C GLU A 183 -7.57 -17.35 -9.36
N ILE A 184 -8.42 -17.53 -8.34
CA ILE A 184 -8.10 -17.13 -6.97
C ILE A 184 -6.98 -18.03 -6.41
N ALA A 185 -7.16 -19.35 -6.51
CA ALA A 185 -6.18 -20.30 -6.00
C ALA A 185 -4.84 -20.17 -6.74
N GLU A 186 -4.86 -20.03 -8.07
CA GLU A 186 -3.66 -19.83 -8.89
C GLU A 186 -2.92 -18.55 -8.47
N LYS A 187 -3.65 -17.47 -8.27
CA LYS A 187 -3.08 -16.19 -7.83
C LYS A 187 -2.43 -16.30 -6.46
N TRP A 188 -3.06 -16.98 -5.49
CA TRP A 188 -2.49 -17.19 -4.17
C TRP A 188 -1.25 -18.07 -4.22
N LYS A 189 -1.27 -19.16 -4.98
CA LYS A 189 -0.11 -20.04 -5.18
C LYS A 189 1.05 -19.31 -5.84
N LYS A 190 0.78 -18.52 -6.89
CA LYS A 190 1.80 -17.74 -7.59
C LYS A 190 2.52 -16.74 -6.69
N ASN A 191 1.83 -16.17 -5.73
CA ASN A 191 2.38 -15.15 -4.83
C ASN A 191 2.67 -15.69 -3.42
N TRP A 192 2.69 -17.01 -3.25
CA TRP A 192 2.79 -17.65 -1.94
C TRP A 192 3.99 -17.20 -1.12
N THR A 193 5.17 -17.20 -1.72
CA THR A 193 6.42 -16.78 -1.07
C THR A 193 6.38 -15.34 -0.57
N GLU A 194 5.74 -14.41 -1.31
CA GLU A 194 5.61 -13.03 -0.90
C GLU A 194 4.47 -12.80 0.11
N LEU A 195 3.50 -13.71 0.16
CA LEU A 195 2.36 -13.64 1.09
C LEU A 195 2.66 -14.19 2.48
N THR A 196 3.68 -15.02 2.63
CA THR A 196 3.92 -15.84 3.80
C THR A 196 5.11 -15.47 4.69
N PRO A 197 5.89 -14.40 4.44
CA PRO A 197 7.01 -14.03 5.31
C PRO A 197 6.63 -13.79 6.78
N PHE A 198 5.40 -13.40 7.06
CA PHE A 198 4.91 -13.14 8.42
C PHE A 198 4.71 -14.41 9.27
N PHE A 199 4.86 -15.62 8.69
CA PHE A 199 4.85 -16.89 9.44
C PHE A 199 6.24 -17.28 9.98
N GLY A 200 7.32 -16.58 9.60
CA GLY A 200 8.71 -16.87 9.96
C GLY A 200 9.25 -16.10 11.16
#